data_1212d72b95177be795159090be01f32c
#
_entry.id   1212d72b95177be795159090be01f32c
#
_cell.length_a   1.000
_cell.length_b   1.000
_cell.length_c   1.000
_cell.angle_alpha   90.00
_cell.angle_beta   90.00
_cell.angle_gamma   90.00
#
_symmetry.space_group_name_H-M   'P 1'
#
loop_
_entity.id
_entity.type
_entity.pdbx_description
1 polymer ?
#
loop_
_entity_poly.entity_id
_entity_poly.type
_entity_poly.pdbx_seq_one_letter_code
_entity_poly.pdbx_strand_id
1 'polypeptide(L)'
;MCGIAGFIAGHGAANAAALAPMLARIAHRGPDGQGTFVEGPAALGHCRLAIIDLEGGAQPLYSEDKNLVVVFNGEIYNYRALTAELTALGHTFATRTDTEVLLHGWEQWGRELLPRLRGMFAFAVWDRRAGVLFCARDMFGIQPLYYCRCADCTL
;
A
#
# COMPACT_ATOMS: atom_id res chain seq x y z
N MET A 1 14.29 -5.10 -1.75
CA MET A 1 12.96 -4.62 -2.19
C MET A 1 11.90 -5.19 -1.30
N CYS A 2 10.93 -4.39 -0.89
CA CYS A 2 9.85 -4.79 0.01
C CYS A 2 8.99 -5.94 -0.55
N GLY A 3 8.16 -6.52 0.27
CA GLY A 3 7.13 -7.47 -0.13
C GLY A 3 5.76 -7.01 0.38
N ILE A 4 4.74 -7.15 -0.44
CA ILE A 4 3.35 -6.90 -0.06
C ILE A 4 2.53 -8.16 -0.27
N ALA A 5 1.57 -8.40 0.61
CA ALA A 5 0.59 -9.47 0.49
C ALA A 5 -0.73 -9.03 1.14
N GLY A 6 -1.82 -9.62 0.71
CA GLY A 6 -3.11 -9.30 1.30
C GLY A 6 -4.26 -10.04 0.65
N PHE A 7 -5.44 -9.89 1.19
CA PHE A 7 -6.66 -10.45 0.63
C PHE A 7 -7.90 -9.69 1.08
N ILE A 8 -8.96 -9.86 0.31
CA ILE A 8 -10.32 -9.48 0.69
C ILE A 8 -11.13 -10.75 0.87
N ALA A 9 -11.71 -10.95 2.05
CA ALA A 9 -12.65 -12.02 2.31
C ALA A 9 -13.93 -11.80 1.52
N GLY A 10 -14.43 -12.83 0.87
CA GLY A 10 -15.70 -12.77 0.12
C GLY A 10 -16.91 -12.64 1.02
N HIS A 11 -16.82 -13.15 2.23
CA HIS A 11 -17.87 -13.11 3.24
C HIS A 11 -17.27 -12.85 4.63
N GLY A 12 -17.92 -11.97 5.41
CA GLY A 12 -17.54 -11.71 6.80
C GLY A 12 -16.21 -10.97 6.96
N ALA A 13 -15.56 -11.21 8.09
CA ALA A 13 -14.29 -10.59 8.44
C ALA A 13 -13.10 -11.42 7.95
N ALA A 14 -12.02 -10.72 7.59
CA ALA A 14 -10.75 -11.35 7.22
C ALA A 14 -10.15 -12.10 8.42
N ASN A 15 -9.65 -13.31 8.16
CA ASN A 15 -8.93 -14.07 9.18
C ASN A 15 -7.47 -13.66 9.23
N ALA A 16 -7.07 -12.97 10.31
CA ALA A 16 -5.69 -12.53 10.52
C ALA A 16 -4.67 -13.68 10.44
N ALA A 17 -5.03 -14.89 10.88
CA ALA A 17 -4.15 -16.05 10.83
C ALA A 17 -3.80 -16.48 9.38
N ALA A 18 -4.62 -16.13 8.40
CA ALA A 18 -4.35 -16.43 7.00
C ALA A 18 -3.26 -15.53 6.40
N LEU A 19 -3.07 -14.33 6.94
CA LEU A 19 -2.05 -13.38 6.44
C LEU A 19 -0.63 -13.80 6.82
N ALA A 20 -0.44 -14.39 7.99
CA ALA A 20 0.89 -14.77 8.49
C ALA A 20 1.67 -15.71 7.54
N PRO A 21 1.09 -16.83 7.02
CA PRO A 21 1.81 -17.68 6.06
C PRO A 21 2.10 -16.97 4.73
N MET A 22 1.29 -16.01 4.30
CA MET A 22 1.56 -15.21 3.10
C MET A 22 2.82 -14.35 3.31
N LEU A 23 2.91 -13.65 4.44
CA LEU A 23 4.07 -12.83 4.78
C LEU A 23 5.32 -13.68 4.97
N ALA A 24 5.22 -14.86 5.57
CA ALA A 24 6.35 -15.77 5.73
C ALA A 24 6.98 -16.16 4.37
N ARG A 25 6.17 -16.31 3.30
CA ARG A 25 6.66 -16.64 1.96
C ARG A 25 7.44 -15.50 1.30
N ILE A 26 7.16 -14.25 1.66
CA ILE A 26 7.81 -13.06 1.10
C ILE A 26 8.76 -12.39 2.09
N ALA A 27 9.00 -12.95 3.27
CA ALA A 27 9.87 -12.37 4.31
C ALA A 27 11.31 -12.09 3.81
N HIS A 28 11.82 -12.91 2.88
CA HIS A 28 13.14 -12.72 2.27
C HIS A 28 13.26 -11.40 1.49
N ARG A 29 12.16 -10.79 1.08
CA ARG A 29 12.14 -9.52 0.35
C ARG A 29 12.36 -8.31 1.25
N GLY A 30 11.98 -8.41 2.52
CA GLY A 30 12.04 -7.29 3.46
C GLY A 30 12.34 -7.78 4.88
N PRO A 31 13.64 -7.97 5.20
CA PRO A 31 14.06 -8.54 6.49
C PRO A 31 14.02 -7.53 7.64
N ASP A 32 13.87 -6.22 7.36
CA ASP A 32 14.06 -5.16 8.35
C ASP A 32 12.80 -4.89 9.19
N GLY A 33 11.65 -5.45 8.79
CA GLY A 33 10.42 -5.32 9.57
C GLY A 33 9.21 -5.90 8.86
N GLN A 34 8.17 -6.12 9.65
CA GLN A 34 6.85 -6.52 9.17
C GLN A 34 5.77 -5.66 9.77
N GLY A 35 4.72 -5.42 9.00
CA GLY A 35 3.51 -4.78 9.48
C GLY A 35 2.27 -5.42 8.88
N THR A 36 1.17 -5.36 9.62
CA THR A 36 -0.11 -5.94 9.21
C THR A 36 -1.26 -5.01 9.53
N PHE A 37 -2.28 -5.08 8.70
CA PHE A 37 -3.58 -4.47 8.90
C PHE A 37 -4.65 -5.53 8.66
N VAL A 38 -5.59 -5.67 9.58
CA VAL A 38 -6.75 -6.56 9.43
C VAL A 38 -7.97 -5.88 9.99
N GLU A 39 -8.94 -5.59 9.15
CA GLU A 39 -10.20 -4.97 9.55
C GLU A 39 -11.30 -5.28 8.53
N GLY A 40 -12.48 -5.61 9.05
CA GLY A 40 -13.59 -6.01 8.18
C GLY A 40 -13.17 -7.14 7.24
N PRO A 41 -13.46 -7.04 5.94
CA PRO A 41 -13.06 -8.05 4.97
C PRO A 41 -11.60 -7.96 4.53
N ALA A 42 -10.88 -6.88 4.87
CA ALA A 42 -9.55 -6.58 4.35
C ALA A 42 -8.43 -7.06 5.28
N ALA A 43 -7.43 -7.70 4.70
CA ALA A 43 -6.17 -8.01 5.35
C ALA A 43 -5.01 -7.61 4.43
N LEU A 44 -4.11 -6.75 4.91
CA LEU A 44 -2.93 -6.28 4.19
C LEU A 44 -1.69 -6.51 5.03
N GLY A 45 -0.59 -6.85 4.39
CA GLY A 45 0.68 -7.06 5.05
C GLY A 45 1.86 -6.58 4.23
N HIS A 46 2.91 -6.20 4.93
CA HIS A 46 4.13 -5.65 4.37
C HIS A 46 5.36 -6.26 5.03
N CYS A 47 6.35 -6.65 4.21
CA CYS A 47 7.69 -7.00 4.64
C CYS A 47 8.63 -5.89 4.15
N ARG A 48 9.30 -5.22 5.08
CA ARG A 48 10.07 -4.00 4.81
C ARG A 48 11.55 -4.29 4.53
N LEU A 49 12.05 -3.70 3.45
CA LEU A 49 13.46 -3.38 3.27
C LEU A 49 13.60 -1.86 3.42
N ALA A 50 14.26 -1.42 4.47
CA ALA A 50 14.36 -0.01 4.82
C ALA A 50 15.44 0.68 3.97
N ILE A 51 15.02 1.55 3.04
CA ILE A 51 15.90 2.32 2.15
C ILE A 51 15.70 3.82 2.36
N ILE A 52 14.44 4.28 2.38
CA ILE A 52 14.07 5.68 2.58
C ILE A 52 13.37 5.78 3.94
N ASP A 53 13.68 6.84 4.70
CA ASP A 53 13.11 7.14 6.00
C ASP A 53 13.11 5.93 6.95
N LEU A 54 14.28 5.59 7.47
CA LEU A 54 14.50 4.39 8.30
C LEU A 54 13.56 4.32 9.51
N GLU A 55 13.18 5.48 10.07
CA GLU A 55 12.33 5.57 11.27
C GLU A 55 10.85 5.72 10.93
N GLY A 56 10.50 6.57 9.93
CA GLY A 56 9.12 6.92 9.61
C GLY A 56 8.44 6.04 8.55
N GLY A 57 9.20 5.21 7.83
CA GLY A 57 8.70 4.44 6.69
C GLY A 57 8.05 3.09 7.02
N ALA A 58 7.53 2.90 8.23
CA ALA A 58 6.80 1.68 8.59
C ALA A 58 5.48 1.59 7.81
N GLN A 59 5.17 0.38 7.33
CA GLN A 59 3.93 0.09 6.61
C GLN A 59 3.21 -1.09 7.26
N PRO A 60 1.88 -1.18 7.16
CA PRO A 60 0.95 -0.32 6.40
C PRO A 60 0.92 1.12 6.92
N LEU A 61 0.85 2.10 5.98
CA LEU A 61 0.73 3.52 6.30
C LEU A 61 -0.75 3.93 6.25
N TYR A 62 -1.13 4.88 7.12
CA TYR A 62 -2.51 5.32 7.29
C TYR A 62 -2.65 6.80 6.98
N SER A 63 -3.81 7.21 6.42
CA SER A 63 -4.21 8.62 6.41
C SER A 63 -4.45 9.12 7.85
N GLU A 64 -4.46 10.45 8.05
CA GLU A 64 -4.66 11.05 9.38
C GLU A 64 -5.99 10.62 10.01
N ASP A 65 -7.05 10.54 9.21
CA ASP A 65 -8.37 10.09 9.62
C ASP A 65 -8.53 8.57 9.68
N LYS A 66 -7.46 7.84 9.33
CA LYS A 66 -7.37 6.38 9.28
C LYS A 66 -8.37 5.71 8.33
N ASN A 67 -8.93 6.45 7.38
CA ASN A 67 -9.85 5.87 6.39
C ASN A 67 -9.15 5.20 5.23
N LEU A 68 -7.90 5.56 4.98
CA LEU A 68 -7.06 4.92 3.97
C LEU A 68 -5.91 4.15 4.62
N VAL A 69 -5.62 3.00 4.05
CA VAL A 69 -4.48 2.16 4.45
C VAL A 69 -3.74 1.74 3.20
N VAL A 70 -2.44 1.98 3.14
CA VAL A 70 -1.62 1.62 1.99
C VAL A 70 -0.51 0.64 2.36
N VAL A 71 -0.28 -0.34 1.49
CA VAL A 71 0.94 -1.14 1.44
C VAL A 71 1.59 -0.97 0.06
N PHE A 72 2.90 -0.80 0.04
CA PHE A 72 3.63 -0.40 -1.15
C PHE A 72 4.99 -1.11 -1.23
N ASN A 73 5.31 -1.57 -2.43
CA ASN A 73 6.63 -2.08 -2.80
C ASN A 73 7.08 -1.34 -4.06
N GLY A 74 8.12 -0.53 -3.96
CA GLY A 74 8.64 0.20 -5.09
C GLY A 74 9.33 1.50 -4.71
N GLU A 75 9.37 2.42 -5.68
CA GLU A 75 9.89 3.77 -5.53
C GLU A 75 9.15 4.71 -6.50
N ILE A 76 8.59 5.80 -5.95
CA ILE A 76 7.94 6.86 -6.73
C ILE A 76 8.96 7.97 -6.98
N TYR A 77 9.58 7.97 -8.15
CA TYR A 77 10.69 8.87 -8.47
C TYR A 77 10.33 10.35 -8.41
N ASN A 78 9.10 10.69 -8.73
CA ASN A 78 8.62 12.08 -8.71
C ASN A 78 7.88 12.45 -7.42
N TYR A 79 8.07 11.69 -6.32
CA TYR A 79 7.34 11.91 -5.06
C TYR A 79 7.51 13.33 -4.52
N ARG A 80 8.69 13.94 -4.64
CA ARG A 80 8.94 15.31 -4.15
C ARG A 80 8.08 16.35 -4.85
N ALA A 81 7.92 16.22 -6.17
CA ALA A 81 7.07 17.12 -6.93
C ALA A 81 5.59 16.92 -6.57
N LEU A 82 5.15 15.67 -6.41
CA LEU A 82 3.79 15.34 -5.96
C LEU A 82 3.53 15.81 -4.53
N THR A 83 4.50 15.66 -3.62
CA THR A 83 4.41 16.21 -2.25
C THR A 83 4.19 17.72 -2.27
N ALA A 84 4.96 18.46 -3.09
CA ALA A 84 4.80 19.90 -3.20
C ALA A 84 3.41 20.29 -3.76
N GLU A 85 2.93 19.58 -4.79
CA GLU A 85 1.60 19.81 -5.37
C GLU A 85 0.49 19.52 -4.34
N LEU A 86 0.55 18.38 -3.65
CA LEU A 86 -0.43 17.98 -2.65
C LEU A 86 -0.43 18.91 -1.44
N THR A 87 0.75 19.38 -1.01
CA THR A 87 0.87 20.38 0.05
C THR A 87 0.20 21.70 -0.36
N ALA A 88 0.38 22.14 -1.60
CA ALA A 88 -0.28 23.34 -2.12
C ALA A 88 -1.81 23.18 -2.20
N LEU A 89 -2.31 21.94 -2.28
CA LEU A 89 -3.74 21.58 -2.24
C LEU A 89 -4.28 21.38 -0.81
N GLY A 90 -3.42 21.55 0.22
CA GLY A 90 -3.82 21.54 1.62
C GLY A 90 -3.51 20.24 2.38
N HIS A 91 -2.87 19.26 1.74
CA HIS A 91 -2.45 18.04 2.43
C HIS A 91 -1.22 18.30 3.31
N THR A 92 -1.18 17.62 4.46
CA THR A 92 -0.08 17.68 5.42
C THR A 92 0.65 16.34 5.45
N PHE A 93 1.96 16.37 5.28
CA PHE A 93 2.79 15.17 5.28
C PHE A 93 3.44 14.95 6.65
N ALA A 94 3.27 13.77 7.21
CA ALA A 94 3.85 13.36 8.49
C ALA A 94 5.21 12.66 8.34
N THR A 95 5.46 12.06 7.18
CA THR A 95 6.70 11.32 6.88
C THR A 95 7.46 11.97 5.72
N ARG A 96 8.65 11.43 5.45
CA ARG A 96 9.44 11.83 4.27
C ARG A 96 9.46 10.72 3.21
N THR A 97 8.55 9.76 3.33
CA THR A 97 8.49 8.62 2.41
C THR A 97 7.74 8.97 1.13
N ASP A 98 8.07 8.29 0.08
CA ASP A 98 7.32 8.30 -1.16
C ASP A 98 5.97 7.54 -1.04
N THR A 99 5.83 6.69 -0.04
CA THR A 99 4.58 5.95 0.25
C THR A 99 3.42 6.89 0.59
N GLU A 100 3.67 7.96 1.35
CA GLU A 100 2.63 8.88 1.81
C GLU A 100 1.97 9.65 0.65
N VAL A 101 2.70 9.86 -0.44
CA VAL A 101 2.15 10.43 -1.67
C VAL A 101 1.00 9.60 -2.24
N LEU A 102 1.03 8.27 -2.04
CA LEU A 102 -0.04 7.38 -2.50
C LEU A 102 -1.33 7.58 -1.71
N LEU A 103 -1.25 7.86 -0.41
CA LEU A 103 -2.41 8.16 0.43
C LEU A 103 -3.05 9.48 0.02
N HIS A 104 -2.30 10.58 0.10
CA HIS A 104 -2.81 11.91 -0.22
C HIS A 104 -3.19 12.04 -1.69
N GLY A 105 -2.45 11.39 -2.59
CA GLY A 105 -2.79 11.34 -4.00
C GLY A 105 -4.10 10.56 -4.27
N TRP A 106 -4.36 9.49 -3.51
CA TRP A 106 -5.64 8.77 -3.59
C TRP A 106 -6.79 9.62 -3.07
N GLU A 107 -6.62 10.31 -1.95
CA GLU A 107 -7.61 11.25 -1.41
C GLU A 107 -7.96 12.35 -2.41
N GLN A 108 -6.95 12.93 -3.04
CA GLN A 108 -7.11 14.08 -3.92
C GLN A 108 -7.66 13.70 -5.30
N TRP A 109 -7.16 12.61 -5.88
CA TRP A 109 -7.39 12.29 -7.30
C TRP A 109 -8.00 10.91 -7.54
N GLY A 110 -8.11 10.07 -6.52
CA GLY A 110 -8.58 8.71 -6.68
C GLY A 110 -7.75 7.96 -7.73
N ARG A 111 -8.41 7.36 -8.73
CA ARG A 111 -7.75 6.61 -9.81
C ARG A 111 -6.89 7.47 -10.73
N GLU A 112 -7.16 8.77 -10.80
CA GLU A 112 -6.38 9.73 -11.60
C GLU A 112 -4.99 10.01 -10.98
N LEU A 113 -4.69 9.43 -9.83
CA LEU A 113 -3.34 9.36 -9.29
C LEU A 113 -2.39 8.59 -10.24
N LEU A 114 -2.85 7.48 -10.84
CA LEU A 114 -1.97 6.59 -11.61
C LEU A 114 -1.19 7.29 -12.73
N PRO A 115 -1.81 8.09 -13.62
CA PRO A 115 -1.08 8.76 -14.70
C PRO A 115 -0.09 9.80 -14.19
N ARG A 116 -0.19 10.22 -12.93
CA ARG A 116 0.72 11.19 -12.30
C ARG A 116 1.98 10.55 -11.75
N LEU A 117 1.93 9.25 -11.43
CA LEU A 117 3.08 8.53 -10.87
C LEU A 117 4.17 8.28 -11.91
N ARG A 118 5.41 8.45 -11.50
CA ARG A 118 6.61 8.04 -12.22
C ARG A 118 7.46 7.21 -11.27
N GLY A 119 7.72 5.96 -11.64
CA GLY A 119 8.47 5.05 -10.77
C GLY A 119 8.28 3.59 -11.13
N MET A 120 8.82 2.75 -10.31
CA MET A 120 8.61 1.30 -10.31
C MET A 120 7.82 0.94 -9.06
N PHE A 121 6.61 0.40 -9.21
CA PHE A 121 5.74 0.21 -8.06
C PHE A 121 4.70 -0.90 -8.21
N ALA A 122 4.39 -1.50 -7.08
CA ALA A 122 3.16 -2.24 -6.83
C ALA A 122 2.61 -1.80 -5.47
N PHE A 123 1.34 -1.44 -5.41
CA PHE A 123 0.71 -1.02 -4.17
C PHE A 123 -0.74 -1.46 -4.09
N ALA A 124 -1.25 -1.48 -2.86
CA ALA A 124 -2.65 -1.65 -2.56
C ALA A 124 -3.11 -0.56 -1.58
N VAL A 125 -4.22 0.09 -1.89
CA VAL A 125 -4.90 1.06 -1.00
C VAL A 125 -6.25 0.46 -0.61
N TRP A 126 -6.48 0.30 0.69
CA TRP A 126 -7.78 -0.01 1.24
C TRP A 126 -8.49 1.28 1.63
N ASP A 127 -9.60 1.56 0.97
CA ASP A 127 -10.49 2.68 1.29
C ASP A 127 -11.66 2.14 2.12
N ARG A 128 -11.65 2.46 3.41
CA ARG A 128 -12.66 2.02 4.38
C ARG A 128 -14.04 2.59 4.10
N ARG A 129 -14.10 3.85 3.64
CA ARG A 129 -15.37 4.54 3.36
C ARG A 129 -16.05 3.93 2.15
N ALA A 130 -15.28 3.67 1.11
CA ALA A 130 -15.79 3.09 -0.13
C ALA A 130 -15.94 1.56 -0.04
N GLY A 131 -15.25 0.90 0.93
CA GLY A 131 -15.17 -0.55 1.02
C GLY A 131 -14.45 -1.17 -0.18
N VAL A 132 -13.43 -0.47 -0.71
CA VAL A 132 -12.73 -0.84 -1.95
C VAL A 132 -11.26 -1.08 -1.65
N LEU A 133 -10.74 -2.21 -2.13
CA LEU A 133 -9.30 -2.44 -2.27
C LEU A 133 -8.90 -2.09 -3.71
N PHE A 134 -8.11 -1.04 -3.85
CA PHE A 134 -7.51 -0.65 -5.12
C PHE A 134 -6.08 -1.13 -5.18
N CYS A 135 -5.75 -1.89 -6.23
CA CYS A 135 -4.40 -2.40 -6.47
C CYS A 135 -3.88 -1.89 -7.81
N ALA A 136 -2.62 -1.49 -7.84
CA ALA A 136 -1.97 -1.04 -9.05
C ALA A 136 -0.50 -1.44 -9.10
N ARG A 137 0.03 -1.53 -10.32
CA ARG A 137 1.46 -1.68 -10.59
C ARG A 137 1.90 -0.73 -11.69
N ASP A 138 3.19 -0.48 -11.76
CA ASP A 138 3.78 0.33 -12.82
C ASP A 138 3.49 -0.22 -14.24
N MET A 139 3.55 0.67 -15.23
CA MET A 139 3.17 0.36 -16.61
C MET A 139 3.96 -0.81 -17.21
N PHE A 140 5.24 -0.93 -16.85
CA PHE A 140 6.12 -1.97 -17.39
C PHE A 140 6.13 -3.25 -16.53
N GLY A 141 5.45 -3.23 -15.37
CA GLY A 141 5.44 -4.35 -14.43
C GLY A 141 6.83 -4.65 -13.84
N ILE A 142 7.66 -3.62 -13.65
CA ILE A 142 8.97 -3.75 -13.00
C ILE A 142 8.78 -4.32 -11.59
N GLN A 143 7.75 -3.82 -10.89
CA GLN A 143 7.28 -4.44 -9.65
C GLN A 143 6.16 -5.42 -9.97
N PRO A 144 6.33 -6.72 -9.65
CA PRO A 144 5.29 -7.70 -9.89
C PRO A 144 4.10 -7.48 -8.94
N LEU A 145 2.90 -7.64 -9.48
CA LEU A 145 1.65 -7.74 -8.72
C LEU A 145 0.84 -8.89 -9.29
N TYR A 146 0.53 -9.85 -8.45
CA TYR A 146 -0.30 -11.01 -8.79
C TYR A 146 -1.58 -10.97 -7.99
N TYR A 147 -2.66 -11.45 -8.58
CA TYR A 147 -3.90 -11.64 -7.86
C TYR A 147 -4.57 -12.96 -8.26
N CYS A 148 -5.33 -13.52 -7.34
CA CYS A 148 -6.11 -14.71 -7.56
C CYS A 148 -7.51 -14.52 -6.98
N ARG A 149 -8.52 -14.93 -7.70
CA ARG A 149 -9.89 -15.03 -7.18
C ARG A 149 -10.20 -16.47 -6.81
N CYS A 150 -10.60 -16.65 -5.56
CA CYS A 150 -11.10 -17.91 -5.03
C CYS A 150 -12.60 -17.80 -4.76
N ALA A 151 -13.25 -18.91 -4.40
CA ALA A 151 -14.67 -18.89 -4.07
C ALA A 151 -15.00 -17.94 -2.91
N ASP A 152 -14.11 -17.89 -1.89
CA ASP A 152 -14.34 -17.18 -0.64
C ASP A 152 -13.43 -15.97 -0.44
N CYS A 153 -12.53 -15.64 -1.38
CA CYS A 153 -11.61 -14.50 -1.24
C CYS A 153 -11.00 -14.05 -2.58
N THR A 154 -10.43 -12.85 -2.57
CA THR A 154 -9.49 -12.37 -3.59
C THR A 154 -8.16 -12.05 -2.89
N LEU A 155 -7.09 -12.71 -3.36
CA LEU A 155 -5.71 -12.58 -2.86
C LEU A 155 -4.93 -11.64 -3.73
#